data_ceb9f77239750b94951a0807adcfa23e
#
_entry.id   ceb9f77239750b94951a0807adcfa23e
#
_cell.length_a   1.000
_cell.length_b   1.000
_cell.length_c   1.000
_cell.angle_alpha   90.00
_cell.angle_beta   90.00
_cell.angle_gamma   90.00
#
_symmetry.space_group_name_H-M   'P 1'
#
loop_
_entity.id
_entity.type
_entity.pdbx_description
1 polymer ?
#
loop_
_entity_poly.entity_id
_entity_poly.type
_entity_poly.pdbx_seq_one_letter_code
_entity_poly.pdbx_strand_id
1 'polypeptide(L)'
;MSRELPAARERSSAESLVTRDSRLETPNGSLLRTRWLGRVPYAEAWDLQRAFWEGRVTGRSQDDYLLLLEHPHTYTVGRNGDRSNMLVSDQRLEELAAELFFVDRGGDITYHGPGQLVGYPILALQDSKRIRLYVDKLQQVLIETLAAFGVEAGTEPGFTGVWTDRGKVAAIGVRVSRGVTMHGFALNVSSDLSYVANINPCGITNREVTSITDILGRPVTIEEVVDELQPRFAAAFQYQVRDVQMGAFVRGQGGVRRFEVDRLLEEGTFAPTPGGSPKTERGLLPGEPERPEWMRVRAHMGAEYTDVKKLMRGMELNTVCEEAGCPNIYECWSQGTATLM
;
A
#
# COMPACT_ATOMS: atom_id res chain seq x y z
N MET A 1 30.65 -60.30 -31.45
CA MET A 1 30.85 -58.91 -31.90
C MET A 1 29.79 -58.05 -31.26
N SER A 2 30.05 -57.65 -30.02
CA SER A 2 29.13 -56.80 -29.22
C SER A 2 29.49 -55.34 -29.47
N ARG A 3 28.54 -54.54 -29.81
CA ARG A 3 28.66 -53.08 -29.92
C ARG A 3 28.09 -52.47 -28.64
N GLU A 4 28.98 -51.92 -27.86
CA GLU A 4 28.63 -51.04 -26.72
C GLU A 4 28.05 -49.71 -27.22
N LEU A 5 26.98 -49.29 -26.60
CA LEU A 5 26.41 -47.96 -26.70
C LEU A 5 27.06 -47.03 -25.66
N PRO A 6 27.40 -45.79 -25.99
CA PRO A 6 27.95 -44.85 -25.02
C PRO A 6 26.87 -44.27 -24.14
N ALA A 7 27.19 -44.21 -22.85
CA ALA A 7 26.38 -43.65 -21.78
C ALA A 7 26.14 -42.13 -21.90
N ALA A 8 24.98 -41.75 -21.49
CA ALA A 8 24.49 -40.39 -21.40
C ALA A 8 25.35 -39.47 -20.54
N ARG A 9 25.87 -38.43 -21.13
CA ARG A 9 26.19 -37.16 -20.46
C ARG A 9 25.11 -36.18 -20.81
N GLU A 10 24.28 -35.79 -19.82
CA GLU A 10 23.59 -34.52 -19.79
C GLU A 10 22.76 -34.40 -18.50
N ARG A 11 23.42 -34.03 -17.41
CA ARG A 11 22.82 -33.38 -16.25
C ARG A 11 23.82 -32.41 -15.67
N SER A 12 23.91 -31.22 -16.19
CA SER A 12 24.54 -30.10 -15.51
C SER A 12 24.35 -28.85 -16.37
N SER A 13 23.27 -28.14 -16.19
CA SER A 13 23.16 -26.70 -16.52
C SER A 13 21.75 -26.16 -16.25
N ALA A 14 21.24 -26.41 -15.05
CA ALA A 14 20.01 -25.73 -14.55
C ALA A 14 20.27 -24.94 -13.26
N GLU A 15 21.55 -24.70 -12.94
CA GLU A 15 21.94 -23.80 -11.85
C GLU A 15 22.82 -22.70 -12.44
N SER A 16 22.25 -21.55 -12.71
CA SER A 16 22.80 -20.19 -12.72
C SER A 16 22.20 -19.31 -13.81
N LEU A 17 20.92 -19.01 -13.67
CA LEU A 17 20.33 -17.83 -14.29
C LEU A 17 19.40 -17.14 -13.27
N VAL A 18 19.86 -17.02 -12.02
CA VAL A 18 19.38 -15.97 -11.14
C VAL A 18 20.11 -14.72 -11.58
N THR A 19 19.56 -14.06 -12.57
CA THR A 19 20.07 -12.80 -13.05
C THR A 19 20.13 -11.80 -11.91
N ARG A 20 21.22 -11.07 -11.80
CA ARG A 20 21.54 -9.98 -10.88
C ARG A 20 20.46 -8.88 -10.81
N ASP A 21 19.37 -9.04 -11.54
CA ASP A 21 18.33 -8.06 -11.81
C ASP A 21 17.08 -8.21 -10.91
N SER A 22 17.03 -9.20 -10.02
CA SER A 22 15.87 -9.47 -9.15
C SER A 22 15.99 -8.87 -7.74
N ARG A 23 17.03 -8.10 -7.43
CA ARG A 23 17.26 -7.55 -6.09
C ARG A 23 16.74 -6.12 -5.99
N LEU A 24 15.66 -5.93 -5.23
CA LEU A 24 15.41 -4.65 -4.57
C LEU A 24 16.40 -4.61 -3.39
N GLU A 25 17.49 -3.91 -3.58
CA GLU A 25 18.41 -3.64 -2.49
C GLU A 25 17.89 -2.40 -1.77
N THR A 26 17.68 -2.50 -0.47
CA THR A 26 17.62 -1.32 0.39
C THR A 26 19.02 -0.72 0.49
N PRO A 27 19.19 0.58 0.73
CA PRO A 27 20.51 1.17 0.89
C PRO A 27 21.32 0.38 1.93
N ASN A 28 22.53 -0.04 1.57
CA ASN A 28 23.42 -0.81 2.48
C ASN A 28 23.52 -0.10 3.84
N GLY A 29 23.12 -0.81 4.90
CA GLY A 29 23.20 -0.30 6.27
C GLY A 29 21.93 0.41 6.78
N SER A 30 20.83 0.46 6.03
CA SER A 30 19.56 0.98 6.55
C SER A 30 19.03 0.10 7.67
N LEU A 31 18.59 0.74 8.75
CA LEU A 31 17.89 0.10 9.86
C LEU A 31 16.40 0.01 9.53
N LEU A 32 15.81 -1.18 9.70
CA LEU A 32 14.35 -1.34 9.67
C LEU A 32 13.80 -1.17 11.09
N ARG A 33 12.95 -0.17 11.28
CA ARG A 33 12.20 0.02 12.52
C ARG A 33 10.79 -0.52 12.35
N THR A 34 10.49 -1.62 13.01
CA THR A 34 9.12 -2.17 13.06
C THR A 34 8.42 -1.65 14.30
N ARG A 35 7.21 -1.10 14.11
CA ARG A 35 6.39 -0.53 15.18
C ARG A 35 4.98 -1.09 15.13
N TRP A 36 4.52 -1.68 16.23
CA TRP A 36 3.11 -2.01 16.42
C TRP A 36 2.40 -0.83 17.08
N LEU A 37 1.37 -0.32 16.42
CA LEU A 37 0.66 0.89 16.84
C LEU A 37 -0.72 0.60 17.46
N GLY A 38 -1.16 -0.67 17.49
CA GLY A 38 -2.52 -1.01 17.93
C GLY A 38 -3.57 -0.51 16.95
N ARG A 39 -4.75 -0.11 17.46
CA ARG A 39 -5.83 0.40 16.62
C ARG A 39 -5.75 1.93 16.50
N VAL A 40 -5.47 2.43 15.31
CA VAL A 40 -5.24 3.84 15.01
C VAL A 40 -6.29 4.38 14.04
N PRO A 41 -6.92 5.54 14.32
CA PRO A 41 -7.76 6.23 13.34
C PRO A 41 -7.01 6.46 12.02
N TYR A 42 -7.73 6.31 10.90
CA TYR A 42 -7.07 6.35 9.58
C TYR A 42 -6.36 7.68 9.31
N ALA A 43 -6.99 8.79 9.68
CA ALA A 43 -6.42 10.13 9.52
C ALA A 43 -5.06 10.26 10.24
N GLU A 44 -4.99 9.81 11.49
CA GLU A 44 -3.77 9.88 12.31
C GLU A 44 -2.66 9.00 11.72
N ALA A 45 -3.01 7.77 11.30
CA ALA A 45 -2.06 6.87 10.67
C ALA A 45 -1.54 7.40 9.33
N TRP A 46 -2.38 8.10 8.57
CA TRP A 46 -1.95 8.72 7.31
C TRP A 46 -1.05 9.93 7.56
N ASP A 47 -1.33 10.75 8.56
CA ASP A 47 -0.44 11.86 8.97
C ASP A 47 0.91 11.32 9.41
N LEU A 48 0.93 10.23 10.18
CA LEU A 48 2.15 9.55 10.59
C LEU A 48 2.95 9.05 9.38
N GLN A 49 2.32 8.36 8.45
CA GLN A 49 2.97 7.90 7.21
C GLN A 49 3.60 9.06 6.44
N ARG A 50 2.90 10.20 6.30
CA ARG A 50 3.42 11.39 5.62
C ARG A 50 4.64 11.98 6.32
N ALA A 51 4.62 12.04 7.65
CA ALA A 51 5.75 12.54 8.44
C ALA A 51 7.00 11.68 8.23
N PHE A 52 6.88 10.35 8.31
CA PHE A 52 7.99 9.43 8.05
C PHE A 52 8.46 9.49 6.59
N TRP A 53 7.53 9.52 5.64
CA TRP A 53 7.84 9.67 4.23
C TRP A 53 8.62 10.96 3.95
N GLU A 54 8.17 12.09 4.48
CA GLU A 54 8.84 13.38 4.32
C GLU A 54 10.25 13.36 4.94
N GLY A 55 10.40 12.82 6.14
CA GLY A 55 11.69 12.66 6.79
C GLY A 55 12.66 11.82 5.96
N ARG A 56 12.16 10.73 5.36
CA ARG A 56 12.98 9.86 4.52
C ARG A 56 13.36 10.52 3.19
N VAL A 57 12.42 11.25 2.55
CA VAL A 57 12.64 11.98 1.30
C VAL A 57 13.61 13.14 1.49
N THR A 58 13.53 13.85 2.61
CA THR A 58 14.41 15.01 2.90
C THR A 58 15.77 14.62 3.48
N GLY A 59 15.98 13.32 3.75
CA GLY A 59 17.22 12.82 4.37
C GLY A 59 17.35 13.12 5.86
N ARG A 60 16.30 13.64 6.51
CA ARG A 60 16.26 13.84 7.97
C ARG A 60 16.30 12.50 8.72
N SER A 61 15.73 11.43 8.13
CA SER A 61 15.89 10.07 8.60
C SER A 61 16.61 9.23 7.56
N GLN A 62 17.48 8.33 8.02
CA GLN A 62 18.14 7.32 7.20
C GLN A 62 17.49 5.94 7.40
N ASP A 63 16.60 5.79 8.38
CA ASP A 63 15.97 4.54 8.73
C ASP A 63 14.70 4.32 7.91
N ASP A 64 14.39 3.07 7.64
CA ASP A 64 13.16 2.63 7.02
C ASP A 64 12.20 2.10 8.11
N TYR A 65 10.90 2.19 7.85
CA TYR A 65 9.88 1.84 8.84
C TYR A 65 8.90 0.80 8.30
N LEU A 66 8.49 -0.12 9.16
CA LEU A 66 7.32 -0.98 8.97
C LEU A 66 6.34 -0.68 10.09
N LEU A 67 5.29 0.09 9.79
CA LEU A 67 4.23 0.38 10.74
C LEU A 67 3.15 -0.69 10.60
N LEU A 68 2.85 -1.37 11.69
CA LEU A 68 1.84 -2.41 11.78
C LEU A 68 0.72 -1.95 12.71
N LEU A 69 -0.52 -2.08 12.30
CA LEU A 69 -1.66 -1.53 13.02
C LEU A 69 -2.98 -2.17 12.59
N GLU A 70 -4.06 -1.85 13.29
CA GLU A 70 -5.44 -1.98 12.85
C GLU A 70 -6.08 -0.60 12.69
N HIS A 71 -7.17 -0.52 11.94
CA HIS A 71 -8.04 0.67 11.89
C HIS A 71 -9.40 0.40 12.53
N PRO A 72 -10.11 1.45 13.03
CA PRO A 72 -11.57 1.41 13.12
C PRO A 72 -12.18 1.15 11.74
N HIS A 73 -13.50 0.90 11.69
CA HIS A 73 -14.19 0.68 10.42
C HIS A 73 -13.96 1.85 9.47
N THR A 74 -13.27 1.60 8.36
CA THR A 74 -12.81 2.63 7.43
C THR A 74 -12.85 2.11 6.01
N TYR A 75 -13.41 2.90 5.12
CA TYR A 75 -13.30 2.69 3.67
C TYR A 75 -12.32 3.68 3.08
N THR A 76 -11.50 3.23 2.14
CA THR A 76 -10.58 4.11 1.42
C THR A 76 -10.75 3.95 -0.07
N VAL A 77 -10.92 5.06 -0.78
CA VAL A 77 -10.99 5.13 -2.26
C VAL A 77 -9.62 5.55 -2.76
N GLY A 78 -8.95 4.67 -3.51
CA GLY A 78 -7.65 4.94 -4.10
C GLY A 78 -7.77 5.78 -5.38
N ARG A 79 -6.62 6.02 -6.03
CA ARG A 79 -6.55 6.91 -7.22
C ARG A 79 -7.40 6.43 -8.40
N ASN A 80 -7.59 5.12 -8.54
CA ASN A 80 -8.36 4.52 -9.62
C ASN A 80 -9.80 4.20 -9.21
N GLY A 81 -10.18 4.60 -7.99
CA GLY A 81 -11.49 4.32 -7.45
C GLY A 81 -12.51 5.40 -7.73
N ASP A 82 -13.77 5.00 -7.74
CA ASP A 82 -14.91 5.88 -7.86
C ASP A 82 -15.82 5.78 -6.63
N ARG A 83 -16.46 6.90 -6.24
CA ARG A 83 -17.44 6.93 -5.15
C ARG A 83 -18.61 5.98 -5.39
N SER A 84 -18.96 5.74 -6.65
CA SER A 84 -20.03 4.82 -7.03
C SER A 84 -19.76 3.36 -6.66
N ASN A 85 -18.50 3.01 -6.38
CA ASN A 85 -18.13 1.70 -5.86
C ASN A 85 -18.46 1.51 -4.37
N MET A 86 -18.87 2.57 -3.67
CA MET A 86 -19.53 2.50 -2.36
C MET A 86 -21.03 2.25 -2.57
N LEU A 87 -21.50 1.11 -2.13
CA LEU A 87 -22.88 0.66 -2.36
C LEU A 87 -23.88 1.17 -1.30
N VAL A 88 -23.39 1.85 -0.27
CA VAL A 88 -24.22 2.35 0.82
C VAL A 88 -24.18 3.88 0.89
N SER A 89 -25.24 4.47 1.48
CA SER A 89 -25.36 5.92 1.70
C SER A 89 -24.47 6.39 2.87
N ASP A 90 -24.27 7.71 2.95
CA ASP A 90 -23.53 8.32 4.06
C ASP A 90 -24.24 8.11 5.40
N GLN A 91 -25.58 8.15 5.42
CA GLN A 91 -26.35 7.77 6.62
C GLN A 91 -26.02 6.34 7.07
N ARG A 92 -25.92 5.41 6.13
CA ARG A 92 -25.56 4.01 6.47
C ARG A 92 -24.13 3.90 6.99
N LEU A 93 -23.20 4.69 6.48
CA LEU A 93 -21.83 4.74 7.01
C LEU A 93 -21.80 5.25 8.47
N GLU A 94 -22.62 6.25 8.79
CA GLU A 94 -22.77 6.74 10.17
C GLU A 94 -23.34 5.66 11.12
N GLU A 95 -24.38 4.95 10.68
CA GLU A 95 -24.95 3.82 11.43
C GLU A 95 -23.93 2.69 11.69
N LEU A 96 -23.03 2.45 10.73
CA LEU A 96 -21.95 1.47 10.80
C LEU A 96 -20.73 1.98 11.59
N ALA A 97 -20.75 3.23 12.06
CA ALA A 97 -19.60 3.92 12.66
C ALA A 97 -18.35 3.82 11.77
N ALA A 98 -18.53 3.88 10.45
CA ALA A 98 -17.47 3.76 9.46
C ALA A 98 -17.17 5.10 8.79
N GLU A 99 -15.89 5.36 8.54
CA GLU A 99 -15.42 6.56 7.86
C GLU A 99 -15.04 6.25 6.39
N LEU A 100 -15.15 7.25 5.52
CA LEU A 100 -14.74 7.16 4.12
C LEU A 100 -13.67 8.19 3.82
N PHE A 101 -12.54 7.75 3.22
CA PHE A 101 -11.43 8.61 2.83
C PHE A 101 -11.07 8.44 1.36
N PHE A 102 -10.78 9.57 0.69
CA PHE A 102 -10.14 9.57 -0.62
C PHE A 102 -8.64 9.72 -0.44
N VAL A 103 -7.88 8.77 -0.99
CA VAL A 103 -6.46 8.61 -0.69
C VAL A 103 -5.62 8.46 -1.95
N ASP A 104 -4.32 8.64 -1.82
CA ASP A 104 -3.38 8.66 -2.95
C ASP A 104 -2.65 7.33 -3.20
N ARG A 105 -3.11 6.21 -2.59
CA ARG A 105 -2.64 4.87 -2.93
C ARG A 105 -3.13 4.42 -4.31
N GLY A 106 -2.45 3.46 -4.89
CA GLY A 106 -2.96 2.75 -6.06
C GLY A 106 -4.18 1.88 -5.74
N GLY A 107 -4.91 1.48 -6.77
CA GLY A 107 -6.11 0.67 -6.67
C GLY A 107 -7.38 1.46 -6.44
N ASP A 108 -8.48 0.73 -6.31
CA ASP A 108 -9.85 1.21 -6.15
C ASP A 108 -10.25 1.29 -4.65
N ILE A 109 -11.52 1.14 -4.35
CA ILE A 109 -12.06 1.12 -2.99
C ILE A 109 -11.63 -0.15 -2.24
N THR A 110 -11.38 0.00 -0.93
CA THR A 110 -11.17 -1.13 -0.02
C THR A 110 -11.72 -0.80 1.37
N TYR A 111 -11.84 -1.84 2.20
CA TYR A 111 -12.26 -1.75 3.58
C TYR A 111 -11.10 -2.07 4.52
N HIS A 112 -11.06 -1.35 5.65
CA HIS A 112 -10.22 -1.61 6.81
C HIS A 112 -11.09 -1.68 8.07
N GLY A 113 -10.71 -2.56 8.99
CA GLY A 113 -11.44 -2.69 10.26
C GLY A 113 -10.73 -3.56 11.29
N PRO A 114 -11.33 -3.70 12.48
CA PRO A 114 -10.82 -4.58 13.52
C PRO A 114 -10.62 -6.01 13.04
N GLY A 115 -9.54 -6.65 13.48
CA GLY A 115 -9.16 -7.99 13.04
C GLY A 115 -8.45 -8.03 11.69
N GLN A 116 -8.19 -6.88 11.06
CA GLN A 116 -7.37 -6.77 9.85
C GLN A 116 -5.99 -6.19 10.19
N LEU A 117 -4.93 -6.95 9.91
CA LEU A 117 -3.56 -6.46 10.04
C LEU A 117 -3.23 -5.55 8.86
N VAL A 118 -3.02 -4.28 9.15
CA VAL A 118 -2.56 -3.30 8.17
C VAL A 118 -1.07 -3.06 8.34
N GLY A 119 -0.33 -3.10 7.23
CA GLY A 119 1.09 -2.80 7.20
C GLY A 119 1.41 -1.65 6.26
N TYR A 120 2.12 -0.65 6.80
CA TYR A 120 2.60 0.52 6.05
C TYR A 120 4.13 0.53 6.01
N PRO A 121 4.76 -0.05 4.99
CA PRO A 121 6.19 0.06 4.80
C PRO A 121 6.56 1.44 4.23
N ILE A 122 7.40 2.17 4.94
CA ILE A 122 7.98 3.45 4.51
C ILE A 122 9.45 3.20 4.22
N LEU A 123 9.75 2.81 2.99
CA LEU A 123 11.06 2.34 2.57
C LEU A 123 11.62 3.24 1.47
N ALA A 124 12.92 3.51 1.53
CA ALA A 124 13.63 4.11 0.40
C ALA A 124 14.00 3.01 -0.59
N LEU A 125 13.47 3.08 -1.80
CA LEU A 125 13.81 2.17 -2.89
C LEU A 125 14.98 2.75 -3.69
N GLN A 126 16.02 1.96 -3.93
CA GLN A 126 17.15 2.37 -4.76
C GLN A 126 16.74 2.69 -6.21
N ASP A 127 15.74 1.98 -6.73
CA ASP A 127 15.16 2.22 -8.05
C ASP A 127 13.64 2.33 -7.94
N SER A 128 13.13 3.55 -7.96
CA SER A 128 11.70 3.84 -7.91
C SER A 128 10.91 3.32 -9.12
N LYS A 129 11.58 2.93 -10.21
CA LYS A 129 10.94 2.33 -11.37
C LYS A 129 10.56 0.86 -11.13
N ARG A 130 11.08 0.23 -10.08
CA ARG A 130 10.82 -1.17 -9.74
C ARG A 130 9.60 -1.37 -8.82
N ILE A 131 8.57 -0.54 -8.95
CA ILE A 131 7.32 -0.65 -8.15
C ILE A 131 6.72 -2.05 -8.26
N ARG A 132 6.74 -2.66 -9.43
CA ARG A 132 6.24 -4.03 -9.65
C ARG A 132 6.95 -5.03 -8.74
N LEU A 133 8.28 -5.00 -8.73
CA LEU A 133 9.09 -5.88 -7.89
C LEU A 133 8.85 -5.64 -6.39
N TYR A 134 8.60 -4.40 -5.98
CA TYR A 134 8.20 -4.07 -4.61
C TYR A 134 6.87 -4.73 -4.23
N VAL A 135 5.88 -4.64 -5.10
CA VAL A 135 4.57 -5.28 -4.89
C VAL A 135 4.70 -6.80 -4.88
N ASP A 136 5.48 -7.38 -5.80
CA ASP A 136 5.72 -8.83 -5.87
C ASP A 136 6.38 -9.33 -4.57
N LYS A 137 7.32 -8.56 -3.99
CA LYS A 137 7.93 -8.89 -2.68
C LYS A 137 6.93 -8.79 -1.53
N LEU A 138 6.04 -7.80 -1.51
CA LEU A 138 4.98 -7.72 -0.51
C LEU A 138 4.05 -8.94 -0.59
N GLN A 139 3.68 -9.35 -1.81
CA GLN A 139 2.87 -10.56 -2.02
C GLN A 139 3.59 -11.79 -1.47
N GLN A 140 4.88 -11.95 -1.79
CA GLN A 140 5.67 -13.08 -1.32
C GLN A 140 5.76 -13.15 0.20
N VAL A 141 6.01 -12.02 0.87
CA VAL A 141 6.02 -11.94 2.35
C VAL A 141 4.69 -12.41 2.94
N LEU A 142 3.57 -11.97 2.36
CA LEU A 142 2.24 -12.34 2.83
C LEU A 142 1.96 -13.83 2.58
N ILE A 143 2.34 -14.36 1.43
CA ILE A 143 2.19 -15.78 1.07
C ILE A 143 3.01 -16.64 2.05
N GLU A 144 4.27 -16.30 2.31
CA GLU A 144 5.13 -17.02 3.24
C GLU A 144 4.62 -16.93 4.70
N THR A 145 4.03 -15.79 5.06
CA THR A 145 3.39 -15.62 6.37
C THR A 145 2.18 -16.54 6.50
N LEU A 146 1.31 -16.60 5.49
CA LEU A 146 0.14 -17.48 5.46
C LEU A 146 0.55 -18.97 5.50
N ALA A 147 1.62 -19.33 4.79
CA ALA A 147 2.15 -20.70 4.79
C ALA A 147 2.61 -21.16 6.19
N ALA A 148 3.08 -20.25 7.06
CA ALA A 148 3.41 -20.58 8.45
C ALA A 148 2.19 -21.02 9.27
N PHE A 149 1.00 -20.60 8.88
CA PHE A 149 -0.28 -21.03 9.48
C PHE A 149 -0.88 -22.25 8.76
N GLY A 150 -0.21 -22.78 7.73
CA GLY A 150 -0.74 -23.87 6.91
C GLY A 150 -1.80 -23.43 5.88
N VAL A 151 -1.86 -22.14 5.56
CA VAL A 151 -2.77 -21.58 4.55
C VAL A 151 -2.06 -21.52 3.21
N GLU A 152 -2.58 -22.27 2.22
CA GLU A 152 -2.12 -22.18 0.84
C GLU A 152 -2.65 -20.90 0.20
N ALA A 153 -1.73 -20.07 -0.30
CA ALA A 153 -2.06 -18.80 -0.91
C ALA A 153 -1.14 -18.49 -2.09
N GLY A 154 -1.59 -17.63 -2.99
CA GLY A 154 -0.84 -17.26 -4.17
C GLY A 154 -1.28 -15.92 -4.75
N THR A 155 -0.76 -15.62 -5.94
CA THR A 155 -1.13 -14.43 -6.72
C THR A 155 -2.13 -14.81 -7.81
N GLU A 156 -3.00 -13.87 -8.18
CA GLU A 156 -3.99 -14.04 -9.24
C GLU A 156 -3.63 -13.10 -10.41
N PRO A 157 -3.46 -13.60 -11.63
CA PRO A 157 -3.15 -12.78 -12.78
C PRO A 157 -4.16 -11.64 -13.01
N GLY A 158 -3.66 -10.41 -13.14
CA GLY A 158 -4.51 -9.22 -13.32
C GLY A 158 -5.08 -8.62 -12.03
N PHE A 159 -4.90 -9.28 -10.86
CA PHE A 159 -5.46 -8.82 -9.59
C PHE A 159 -4.39 -8.71 -8.50
N THR A 160 -4.07 -7.48 -8.12
CA THR A 160 -3.11 -7.24 -7.05
C THR A 160 -3.69 -7.68 -5.70
N GLY A 161 -2.87 -8.39 -4.91
CA GLY A 161 -3.24 -8.93 -3.60
C GLY A 161 -2.82 -10.38 -3.44
N VAL A 162 -3.23 -11.02 -2.34
CA VAL A 162 -2.98 -12.43 -2.08
C VAL A 162 -4.31 -13.18 -2.01
N TRP A 163 -4.34 -14.33 -2.65
CA TRP A 163 -5.55 -15.09 -2.91
C TRP A 163 -5.39 -16.54 -2.43
N THR A 164 -6.50 -17.12 -2.01
CA THR A 164 -6.64 -18.53 -1.67
C THR A 164 -7.77 -19.13 -2.52
N ASP A 165 -8.02 -20.42 -2.41
CA ASP A 165 -9.18 -21.10 -2.99
C ASP A 165 -10.52 -20.52 -2.49
N ARG A 166 -10.53 -19.89 -1.29
CA ARG A 166 -11.72 -19.29 -0.67
C ARG A 166 -11.86 -17.79 -0.95
N GLY A 167 -10.97 -17.19 -1.74
CA GLY A 167 -11.03 -15.78 -2.09
C GLY A 167 -9.81 -14.98 -1.68
N LYS A 168 -9.97 -13.66 -1.75
CA LYS A 168 -8.89 -12.71 -1.44
C LYS A 168 -8.69 -12.60 0.06
N VAL A 169 -7.49 -12.94 0.54
CA VAL A 169 -7.13 -12.85 1.96
C VAL A 169 -6.36 -11.57 2.29
N ALA A 170 -5.65 -10.99 1.31
CA ALA A 170 -4.95 -9.73 1.51
C ALA A 170 -5.06 -8.79 0.31
N ALA A 171 -5.30 -7.52 0.59
CA ALA A 171 -5.26 -6.43 -0.37
C ALA A 171 -3.91 -5.71 -0.31
N ILE A 172 -3.44 -5.20 -1.46
CA ILE A 172 -2.22 -4.40 -1.56
C ILE A 172 -2.54 -3.15 -2.39
N GLY A 173 -2.25 -1.99 -1.82
CA GLY A 173 -2.37 -0.70 -2.48
C GLY A 173 -1.26 0.23 -2.00
N VAL A 174 -0.32 0.54 -2.88
CA VAL A 174 0.89 1.29 -2.54
C VAL A 174 0.97 2.61 -3.30
N ARG A 175 1.77 3.52 -2.78
CA ARG A 175 2.27 4.71 -3.47
C ARG A 175 3.79 4.73 -3.36
N VAL A 176 4.46 5.05 -4.46
CA VAL A 176 5.89 5.38 -4.44
C VAL A 176 6.04 6.79 -4.99
N SER A 177 6.67 7.64 -4.23
CA SER A 177 6.93 9.03 -4.61
C SER A 177 8.31 9.44 -4.13
N ARG A 178 9.10 10.08 -5.00
CA ARG A 178 10.49 10.47 -4.74
C ARG A 178 11.36 9.31 -4.21
N GLY A 179 11.11 8.09 -4.71
CA GLY A 179 11.84 6.91 -4.29
C GLY A 179 11.42 6.30 -2.94
N VAL A 180 10.45 6.87 -2.24
CA VAL A 180 9.99 6.38 -0.93
C VAL A 180 8.56 5.86 -1.01
N THR A 181 8.29 4.72 -0.36
CA THR A 181 6.99 4.06 -0.34
C THR A 181 6.06 4.64 0.71
N MET A 182 4.75 4.54 0.48
CA MET A 182 3.66 4.80 1.42
C MET A 182 2.51 3.82 1.18
N HIS A 183 1.57 3.76 2.14
CA HIS A 183 0.52 2.75 2.20
C HIS A 183 1.14 1.35 2.21
N GLY A 184 0.46 0.32 1.73
CA GLY A 184 1.03 -1.02 1.79
C GLY A 184 0.00 -2.11 1.60
N PHE A 185 -0.24 -2.90 2.64
CA PHE A 185 -1.12 -4.06 2.59
C PHE A 185 -2.13 -4.10 3.73
N ALA A 186 -3.18 -4.87 3.52
CA ALA A 186 -4.19 -5.19 4.52
C ALA A 186 -4.48 -6.70 4.45
N LEU A 187 -4.14 -7.43 5.51
CA LEU A 187 -4.29 -8.87 5.65
C LEU A 187 -5.46 -9.18 6.59
N ASN A 188 -6.46 -9.87 6.10
CA ASN A 188 -7.61 -10.27 6.89
C ASN A 188 -7.22 -11.44 7.83
N VAL A 189 -7.11 -11.17 9.11
CA VAL A 189 -6.79 -12.19 10.12
C VAL A 189 -8.07 -12.75 10.73
N SER A 190 -8.86 -11.90 11.37
CA SER A 190 -10.16 -12.24 11.99
C SER A 190 -11.20 -11.15 11.75
N SER A 191 -11.10 -10.49 10.60
CA SER A 191 -11.94 -9.35 10.22
C SER A 191 -13.41 -9.74 10.05
N ASP A 192 -14.32 -8.83 10.44
CA ASP A 192 -15.72 -8.94 10.03
C ASP A 192 -15.86 -8.56 8.55
N LEU A 193 -15.95 -9.58 7.71
CA LEU A 193 -16.01 -9.42 6.26
C LEU A 193 -17.38 -8.96 5.76
N SER A 194 -18.41 -8.87 6.61
CA SER A 194 -19.74 -8.35 6.24
C SER A 194 -19.65 -6.89 5.77
N TYR A 195 -18.69 -6.12 6.26
CA TYR A 195 -18.43 -4.76 5.82
C TYR A 195 -17.94 -4.67 4.37
N VAL A 196 -17.32 -5.72 3.84
CA VAL A 196 -16.87 -5.75 2.44
C VAL A 196 -18.04 -5.78 1.47
N ALA A 197 -19.21 -6.30 1.89
CA ALA A 197 -20.43 -6.29 1.08
C ALA A 197 -20.96 -4.86 0.78
N ASN A 198 -20.49 -3.86 1.49
CA ASN A 198 -20.87 -2.45 1.27
C ASN A 198 -20.09 -1.79 0.12
N ILE A 199 -19.17 -2.49 -0.52
CA ILE A 199 -18.33 -1.97 -1.61
C ILE A 199 -18.28 -2.92 -2.80
N ASN A 200 -18.04 -2.36 -3.99
CA ASN A 200 -17.79 -3.12 -5.22
C ASN A 200 -16.38 -2.79 -5.75
N PRO A 201 -15.32 -3.42 -5.20
CA PRO A 201 -13.96 -3.09 -5.60
C PRO A 201 -13.68 -3.52 -7.04
N CYS A 202 -13.22 -2.59 -7.87
CA CYS A 202 -12.85 -2.82 -9.29
C CYS A 202 -13.99 -3.37 -10.16
N GLY A 203 -15.27 -3.16 -9.80
CA GLY A 203 -16.39 -3.73 -10.54
C GLY A 203 -16.46 -5.27 -10.54
N ILE A 204 -15.72 -5.92 -9.63
CA ILE A 204 -15.62 -7.38 -9.56
C ILE A 204 -16.74 -7.89 -8.64
N THR A 205 -17.86 -8.26 -9.23
CA THR A 205 -19.06 -8.72 -8.51
C THR A 205 -19.00 -10.17 -8.04
N ASN A 206 -18.01 -10.96 -8.48
CA ASN A 206 -18.03 -12.43 -8.31
C ASN A 206 -16.80 -13.00 -7.58
N ARG A 207 -16.05 -12.21 -6.83
CA ARG A 207 -14.89 -12.72 -6.08
C ARG A 207 -15.07 -12.54 -4.60
N GLU A 208 -14.98 -13.63 -3.87
CA GLU A 208 -15.10 -13.67 -2.43
C GLU A 208 -13.85 -13.09 -1.74
N VAL A 209 -14.06 -12.66 -0.51
CA VAL A 209 -13.01 -12.23 0.41
C VAL A 209 -13.04 -13.18 1.59
N THR A 210 -11.88 -13.53 2.13
CA THR A 210 -11.75 -14.45 3.25
C THR A 210 -10.79 -13.93 4.30
N SER A 211 -10.70 -14.62 5.45
CA SER A 211 -9.76 -14.35 6.53
C SER A 211 -9.00 -15.60 6.94
N ILE A 212 -7.89 -15.44 7.64
CA ILE A 212 -7.12 -16.58 8.18
C ILE A 212 -8.01 -17.42 9.11
N THR A 213 -8.75 -16.78 9.99
CA THR A 213 -9.66 -17.45 10.93
C THR A 213 -10.73 -18.26 10.21
N ASP A 214 -11.32 -17.74 9.12
CA ASP A 214 -12.35 -18.45 8.36
C ASP A 214 -11.76 -19.65 7.61
N ILE A 215 -10.53 -19.53 7.08
CA ILE A 215 -9.87 -20.63 6.38
C ILE A 215 -9.54 -21.75 7.35
N LEU A 216 -9.01 -21.43 8.52
CA LEU A 216 -8.53 -22.41 9.50
C LEU A 216 -9.65 -22.97 10.38
N GLY A 217 -10.80 -22.29 10.47
CA GLY A 217 -11.89 -22.65 11.37
C GLY A 217 -11.53 -22.57 12.85
N ARG A 218 -10.49 -21.79 13.19
CA ARG A 218 -10.04 -21.53 14.56
C ARG A 218 -9.61 -20.07 14.74
N PRO A 219 -9.69 -19.52 15.97
CA PRO A 219 -9.17 -18.18 16.22
C PRO A 219 -7.67 -18.06 15.92
N VAL A 220 -7.31 -16.94 15.31
CA VAL A 220 -5.92 -16.49 15.11
C VAL A 220 -5.85 -15.02 15.52
N THR A 221 -4.84 -14.65 16.28
CA THR A 221 -4.64 -13.28 16.74
C THR A 221 -3.76 -12.49 15.79
N ILE A 222 -3.88 -11.17 15.84
CA ILE A 222 -3.01 -10.27 15.07
C ILE A 222 -1.55 -10.46 15.49
N GLU A 223 -1.31 -10.65 16.79
CA GLU A 223 0.01 -10.86 17.37
C GLU A 223 0.72 -12.06 16.78
N GLU A 224 0.02 -13.21 16.71
CA GLU A 224 0.57 -14.43 16.10
C GLU A 224 1.00 -14.16 14.65
N VAL A 225 0.19 -13.40 13.89
CA VAL A 225 0.50 -13.08 12.49
C VAL A 225 1.67 -12.11 12.39
N VAL A 226 1.75 -11.12 13.26
CA VAL A 226 2.86 -10.16 13.31
C VAL A 226 4.18 -10.84 13.62
N ASP A 227 4.19 -11.79 14.56
CA ASP A 227 5.41 -12.55 14.93
C ASP A 227 5.97 -13.34 13.74
N GLU A 228 5.10 -13.87 12.89
CA GLU A 228 5.49 -14.59 11.68
C GLU A 228 5.85 -13.64 10.51
N LEU A 229 5.15 -12.51 10.37
CA LEU A 229 5.32 -11.58 9.26
C LEU A 229 6.63 -10.79 9.34
N GLN A 230 6.96 -10.23 10.50
CA GLN A 230 8.08 -9.29 10.62
C GLN A 230 9.44 -9.88 10.22
N PRO A 231 9.83 -11.12 10.60
CA PRO A 231 11.11 -11.68 10.20
C PRO A 231 11.16 -11.97 8.69
N ARG A 232 10.04 -12.41 8.11
CA ARG A 232 9.91 -12.65 6.66
C ARG A 232 10.00 -11.35 5.88
N PHE A 233 9.35 -10.30 6.35
CA PHE A 233 9.48 -8.97 5.75
C PHE A 233 10.93 -8.51 5.74
N ALA A 234 11.62 -8.57 6.88
CA ALA A 234 13.01 -8.16 6.95
C ALA A 234 13.93 -8.98 6.03
N ALA A 235 13.71 -10.29 5.97
CA ALA A 235 14.46 -11.18 5.08
C ALA A 235 14.22 -10.86 3.59
N ALA A 236 12.96 -10.70 3.17
CA ALA A 236 12.60 -10.39 1.79
C ALA A 236 13.19 -9.06 1.31
N PHE A 237 13.26 -8.06 2.18
CA PHE A 237 13.84 -6.76 1.88
C PHE A 237 15.32 -6.63 2.29
N GLN A 238 15.95 -7.72 2.75
CA GLN A 238 17.39 -7.85 3.04
C GLN A 238 17.90 -6.92 4.16
N TYR A 239 17.04 -6.64 5.16
CA TYR A 239 17.46 -5.89 6.33
C TYR A 239 18.29 -6.75 7.27
N GLN A 240 19.53 -6.33 7.55
CA GLN A 240 20.44 -6.98 8.49
C GLN A 240 20.24 -6.46 9.93
N VAL A 241 19.91 -5.19 10.08
CA VAL A 241 19.67 -4.55 11.37
C VAL A 241 18.20 -4.24 11.52
N ARG A 242 17.62 -4.62 12.65
CA ARG A 242 16.20 -4.44 12.96
C ARG A 242 16.04 -3.90 14.36
N ASP A 243 15.20 -2.89 14.50
CA ASP A 243 14.72 -2.40 15.79
C ASP A 243 13.21 -2.63 15.83
N VAL A 244 12.78 -3.55 16.69
CA VAL A 244 11.40 -3.99 16.78
C VAL A 244 10.81 -3.53 18.10
N GLN A 245 9.82 -2.66 18.04
CA GLN A 245 9.05 -2.24 19.21
C GLN A 245 7.59 -2.65 19.00
N MET A 246 7.21 -3.67 19.72
CA MET A 246 5.85 -4.19 19.78
C MET A 246 5.12 -3.58 20.97
N GLY A 247 5.45 -2.31 21.29
CA GLY A 247 5.05 -1.58 22.48
C GLY A 247 3.57 -1.70 22.75
N ALA A 248 3.29 -2.23 23.96
CA ALA A 248 2.01 -2.32 24.61
C ALA A 248 0.84 -2.74 23.69
N PHE A 249 0.77 -4.02 23.36
CA PHE A 249 -0.53 -4.67 23.22
C PHE A 249 -1.27 -4.50 24.57
N VAL A 250 -1.82 -3.33 24.80
CA VAL A 250 -2.69 -3.11 25.95
C VAL A 250 -3.98 -3.84 25.66
N ARG A 251 -4.04 -5.10 26.12
CA ARG A 251 -5.30 -5.86 26.11
C ARG A 251 -6.42 -4.99 26.69
N GLY A 252 -7.37 -4.62 25.84
CA GLY A 252 -8.67 -4.15 26.27
C GLY A 252 -9.00 -2.68 26.16
N GLN A 253 -8.12 -1.80 25.69
CA GLN A 253 -8.48 -0.41 25.38
C GLN A 253 -7.94 -0.03 24.00
N GLY A 254 -8.85 0.05 23.02
CA GLY A 254 -8.52 0.40 21.66
C GLY A 254 -7.94 1.81 21.52
N GLY A 255 -6.84 1.90 20.85
CA GLY A 255 -6.23 3.14 20.41
C GLY A 255 -4.77 3.26 20.86
N VAL A 256 -3.91 3.64 19.94
CA VAL A 256 -2.58 4.17 20.28
C VAL A 256 -2.81 5.42 21.10
N ARG A 257 -2.18 5.49 22.26
CA ARG A 257 -2.18 6.74 23.02
C ARG A 257 -1.47 7.80 22.18
N ARG A 258 -2.04 8.98 22.04
CA ARG A 258 -1.45 10.13 21.35
C ARG A 258 0.04 10.33 21.70
N PHE A 259 0.40 10.04 22.93
CA PHE A 259 1.76 10.00 23.46
C PHE A 259 2.71 9.05 22.68
N GLU A 260 2.27 7.90 22.17
CA GLU A 260 3.14 6.98 21.42
C GLU A 260 3.36 7.46 20.00
N VAL A 261 2.38 8.11 19.39
CA VAL A 261 2.53 8.78 18.09
C VAL A 261 3.50 9.97 18.22
N ASP A 262 3.34 10.81 19.24
CA ASP A 262 4.21 11.93 19.50
C ASP A 262 5.67 11.46 19.74
N ARG A 263 5.86 10.38 20.51
CA ARG A 263 7.18 9.78 20.73
C ARG A 263 7.79 9.21 19.44
N LEU A 264 6.99 8.57 18.58
CA LEU A 264 7.46 8.08 17.27
C LEU A 264 7.86 9.23 16.36
N LEU A 265 7.12 10.33 16.39
CA LEU A 265 7.46 11.54 15.65
C LEU A 265 8.75 12.17 16.17
N GLU A 266 8.99 12.16 17.49
CA GLU A 266 10.23 12.61 18.11
C GLU A 266 11.42 11.70 17.76
N GLU A 267 11.25 10.38 17.81
CA GLU A 267 12.28 9.42 17.38
C GLU A 267 12.71 9.65 15.93
N GLY A 268 11.75 9.99 15.07
CA GLY A 268 11.99 10.28 13.65
C GLY A 268 12.49 11.68 13.37
N THR A 269 12.60 12.58 14.36
CA THR A 269 12.81 14.03 14.16
C THR A 269 11.79 14.67 13.23
N PHE A 270 10.54 14.18 13.26
CA PHE A 270 9.47 14.60 12.36
C PHE A 270 8.45 15.47 13.10
N ALA A 271 8.35 16.72 12.74
CA ALA A 271 7.15 17.48 13.00
C ALA A 271 6.14 17.20 11.87
N PRO A 272 4.89 16.86 12.17
CA PRO A 272 3.87 16.78 11.13
C PRO A 272 3.75 18.16 10.48
N THR A 273 3.76 18.21 9.16
CA THR A 273 3.52 19.46 8.42
C THR A 273 2.08 19.91 8.73
N PRO A 274 1.87 21.10 9.30
CA PRO A 274 0.52 21.58 9.56
C PRO A 274 -0.28 21.65 8.26
N GLY A 275 -1.45 21.05 8.21
CA GLY A 275 -2.44 21.32 7.18
C GLY A 275 -2.76 20.22 6.21
N GLY A 276 -2.61 18.95 6.55
CA GLY A 276 -2.86 17.91 5.59
C GLY A 276 -3.62 16.67 6.05
N SER A 277 -4.44 16.75 7.09
CA SER A 277 -5.33 15.63 7.41
C SER A 277 -6.22 15.27 6.24
N PRO A 278 -6.43 13.97 5.95
CA PRO A 278 -7.36 13.56 4.92
C PRO A 278 -8.75 14.13 5.24
N LYS A 279 -9.37 14.75 4.24
CA LYS A 279 -10.77 15.15 4.39
C LYS A 279 -11.62 13.89 4.35
N THR A 280 -12.43 13.68 5.38
CA THR A 280 -13.59 12.82 5.27
C THR A 280 -14.58 13.47 4.32
N GLU A 281 -15.38 12.70 3.60
CA GLU A 281 -16.39 13.24 2.67
C GLU A 281 -17.47 14.09 3.33
N ARG A 282 -17.52 14.17 4.67
CA ARG A 282 -18.42 15.05 5.44
C ARG A 282 -18.33 16.54 5.09
N GLY A 283 -17.39 16.96 4.23
CA GLY A 283 -17.21 18.33 3.78
C GLY A 283 -17.67 18.61 2.36
N LEU A 284 -18.24 17.65 1.66
CA LEU A 284 -18.74 17.80 0.29
C LEU A 284 -20.25 18.03 0.26
N LEU A 285 -20.74 19.05 0.96
CA LEU A 285 -22.05 19.61 0.65
C LEU A 285 -21.92 20.57 -0.55
N PRO A 286 -22.96 20.70 -1.41
CA PRO A 286 -22.90 21.47 -2.64
C PRO A 286 -22.59 22.94 -2.36
N GLY A 287 -21.37 23.34 -2.63
CA GLY A 287 -20.81 24.66 -2.39
C GLY A 287 -19.31 24.57 -2.18
N GLU A 288 -18.60 24.01 -3.18
CA GLU A 288 -17.15 23.96 -3.34
C GLU A 288 -16.30 23.77 -2.06
N PRO A 289 -15.65 22.61 -1.90
CA PRO A 289 -14.51 22.55 -1.02
C PRO A 289 -13.35 23.28 -1.69
N GLU A 290 -12.91 24.38 -1.10
CA GLU A 290 -11.62 24.95 -1.47
C GLU A 290 -10.55 23.87 -1.35
N ARG A 291 -9.95 23.50 -2.48
CA ARG A 291 -8.80 22.61 -2.48
C ARG A 291 -7.72 23.21 -1.56
N PRO A 292 -7.15 22.45 -0.63
CA PRO A 292 -6.07 22.94 0.21
C PRO A 292 -5.00 23.62 -0.63
N GLU A 293 -4.36 24.65 -0.12
CA GLU A 293 -3.39 25.46 -0.88
C GLU A 293 -2.22 24.64 -1.43
N TRP A 294 -1.83 23.53 -0.77
CA TRP A 294 -0.83 22.58 -1.24
C TRP A 294 -1.33 21.67 -2.39
N MET A 295 -2.65 21.53 -2.59
CA MET A 295 -3.26 20.85 -3.74
C MET A 295 -3.48 21.81 -4.92
N ARG A 296 -3.27 23.09 -4.72
CA ARG A 296 -3.23 24.09 -5.78
C ARG A 296 -1.83 24.01 -6.40
N VAL A 297 -1.61 23.01 -7.26
CA VAL A 297 -0.49 23.07 -8.20
C VAL A 297 -0.72 24.36 -8.97
N ARG A 298 0.19 25.34 -8.84
CA ARG A 298 0.18 26.51 -9.70
C ARG A 298 0.34 25.99 -11.12
N ALA A 299 -0.75 26.00 -11.88
CA ALA A 299 -0.74 25.61 -13.27
C ALA A 299 0.16 26.61 -14.02
N HIS A 300 1.43 26.27 -14.19
CA HIS A 300 2.32 26.99 -15.09
C HIS A 300 1.96 26.58 -16.51
N MET A 301 0.95 27.24 -17.06
CA MET A 301 0.59 27.11 -18.48
C MET A 301 1.52 28.02 -19.30
N GLY A 302 2.82 27.70 -19.31
CA GLY A 302 3.80 28.38 -20.15
C GLY A 302 3.61 28.09 -21.63
N ALA A 303 4.46 28.68 -22.46
CA ALA A 303 4.43 28.48 -23.92
C ALA A 303 4.60 27.00 -24.28
N GLU A 304 5.51 26.29 -23.58
CA GLU A 304 5.76 24.86 -23.80
C GLU A 304 4.54 23.98 -23.53
N TYR A 305 3.81 24.22 -22.44
CA TYR A 305 2.55 23.53 -22.13
C TYR A 305 1.51 23.75 -23.26
N THR A 306 1.41 25.00 -23.72
CA THR A 306 0.44 25.37 -24.76
C THR A 306 0.80 24.73 -26.10
N ASP A 307 2.07 24.61 -26.40
CA ASP A 307 2.55 24.01 -27.65
C ASP A 307 2.35 22.50 -27.66
N VAL A 308 2.65 21.79 -26.55
CA VAL A 308 2.34 20.36 -26.40
C VAL A 308 0.84 20.12 -26.53
N LYS A 309 0.00 20.94 -25.89
CA LYS A 309 -1.45 20.85 -26.01
C LYS A 309 -1.98 21.07 -27.44
N LYS A 310 -1.43 22.03 -28.15
CA LYS A 310 -1.78 22.28 -29.57
C LYS A 310 -1.33 21.12 -30.46
N LEU A 311 -0.14 20.58 -30.23
CA LEU A 311 0.39 19.44 -30.96
C LEU A 311 -0.51 18.21 -30.81
N MET A 312 -0.90 17.87 -29.57
CA MET A 312 -1.78 16.73 -29.30
C MET A 312 -3.15 16.90 -29.96
N ARG A 313 -3.76 18.09 -29.89
CA ARG A 313 -5.04 18.36 -30.53
C ARG A 313 -4.94 18.37 -32.06
N GLY A 314 -3.86 18.88 -32.61
CA GLY A 314 -3.61 18.87 -34.05
C GLY A 314 -3.43 17.48 -34.65
N MET A 315 -3.03 16.51 -33.85
CA MET A 315 -2.87 15.10 -34.22
C MET A 315 -4.06 14.22 -33.83
N GLU A 316 -5.12 14.79 -33.27
CA GLU A 316 -6.29 14.06 -32.73
C GLU A 316 -5.92 12.96 -31.70
N LEU A 317 -4.85 13.20 -30.92
CA LEU A 317 -4.37 12.24 -29.93
C LEU A 317 -4.97 12.52 -28.56
N ASN A 318 -5.47 11.47 -27.92
CA ASN A 318 -5.88 11.49 -26.53
C ASN A 318 -4.70 11.12 -25.63
N THR A 319 -4.50 11.86 -24.55
CA THR A 319 -3.46 11.56 -23.59
C THR A 319 -4.05 10.95 -22.33
N VAL A 320 -3.39 9.94 -21.78
CA VAL A 320 -3.71 9.38 -20.46
C VAL A 320 -3.73 10.49 -19.38
N CYS A 321 -2.90 11.51 -19.57
CA CYS A 321 -2.80 12.63 -18.61
C CYS A 321 -4.06 13.51 -18.56
N GLU A 322 -4.70 13.76 -19.71
CA GLU A 322 -5.96 14.53 -19.74
C GLU A 322 -7.16 13.70 -19.26
N GLU A 323 -7.28 12.46 -19.76
CA GLU A 323 -8.38 11.57 -19.39
C GLU A 323 -8.34 11.15 -17.91
N ALA A 324 -7.15 10.90 -17.36
CA ALA A 324 -6.98 10.56 -15.95
C ALA A 324 -7.01 11.79 -15.00
N GLY A 325 -7.16 13.02 -15.53
CA GLY A 325 -7.08 14.23 -14.72
C GLY A 325 -5.78 14.34 -13.91
N CYS A 326 -4.65 13.95 -14.53
CA CYS A 326 -3.36 13.84 -13.86
C CYS A 326 -2.94 15.20 -13.24
N PRO A 327 -2.69 15.29 -11.93
CA PRO A 327 -2.31 16.54 -11.28
C PRO A 327 -0.94 17.07 -11.75
N ASN A 328 -0.10 16.22 -12.32
CA ASN A 328 1.24 16.58 -12.79
C ASN A 328 1.27 16.93 -14.30
N ILE A 329 0.11 16.99 -14.96
CA ILE A 329 0.02 17.27 -16.39
C ILE A 329 0.73 18.57 -16.77
N TYR A 330 0.62 19.61 -15.93
CA TYR A 330 1.23 20.92 -16.18
C TYR A 330 2.75 20.87 -16.13
N GLU A 331 3.31 20.09 -15.20
CA GLU A 331 4.76 19.91 -15.07
C GLU A 331 5.31 19.04 -16.21
N CYS A 332 4.68 17.91 -16.50
CA CYS A 332 5.10 17.02 -17.58
C CYS A 332 5.05 17.72 -18.96
N TRP A 333 3.98 18.44 -19.23
CA TRP A 333 3.80 19.13 -20.51
C TRP A 333 4.70 20.36 -20.66
N SER A 334 5.05 21.05 -19.56
CA SER A 334 6.06 22.12 -19.59
C SER A 334 7.48 21.58 -19.85
N GLN A 335 7.71 20.27 -19.57
CA GLN A 335 8.95 19.58 -19.89
C GLN A 335 8.89 18.84 -21.25
N GLY A 336 7.86 19.09 -22.06
CA GLY A 336 7.68 18.47 -23.37
C GLY A 336 7.34 16.98 -23.34
N THR A 337 6.85 16.46 -22.19
CA THR A 337 6.53 15.04 -22.02
C THR A 337 5.03 14.82 -21.94
N ALA A 338 4.47 14.00 -22.83
CA ALA A 338 3.07 13.54 -22.77
C ALA A 338 3.01 12.03 -22.96
N THR A 339 2.11 11.34 -22.22
CA THR A 339 1.89 9.91 -22.35
C THR A 339 0.66 9.67 -23.21
N LEU A 340 0.82 8.96 -24.31
CA LEU A 340 -0.23 8.56 -25.25
C LEU A 340 -0.79 7.18 -24.85
N MET A 341 -2.09 6.96 -25.15
CA MET A 341 -2.69 5.62 -25.11
C MET A 341 -2.49 4.89 -26.41
#